data_30c0a0809cfe0555008ff31cb46ae18d
#
_entry.id   30c0a0809cfe0555008ff31cb46ae18d
#
_cell.length_a   1.000
_cell.length_b   1.000
_cell.length_c   1.000
_cell.angle_alpha   90.00
_cell.angle_beta   90.00
_cell.angle_gamma   90.00
#
_symmetry.space_group_name_H-M   'P 1'
#
loop_
_entity.id
_entity.type
_entity.pdbx_description
1 polymer ?
#
loop_
_entity_poly.entity_id
_entity_poly.type
_entity_poly.pdbx_seq_one_letter_code
_entity_poly.pdbx_strand_id
1 'polypeptide(L)'
;MSTGIENTVIENVVCTFCGCLCDDLVVEVDGGRVAKLRRACSNGRGLFAHYDPAPVQPTVDGREVGWQEAVAEAARILDQADCPLIYGLSSTASEAQRKAIALADKLGAMIDTTSSVCHGPTGLAMQAVGEPTCTLGEVRNRADLVIFWGCNPAESHVRHFSRYSVMPKGMTTPNGKRDRTVVVVDVDPTGSTRA
;
A
#
# COMPACT_ATOMS: atom_id res chain seq x y z
N MET A 1 -30.54 17.25 13.91
CA MET A 1 -29.79 18.48 13.62
C MET A 1 -28.80 18.12 12.55
N SER A 2 -29.07 18.53 11.31
CA SER A 2 -28.16 18.32 10.16
C SER A 2 -26.96 19.24 10.36
N THR A 3 -25.83 18.71 10.78
CA THR A 3 -24.56 19.42 10.65
C THR A 3 -24.23 19.47 9.17
N GLY A 4 -24.59 20.60 8.54
CA GLY A 4 -24.19 20.86 7.17
C GLY A 4 -22.67 20.89 7.11
N ILE A 5 -22.09 19.79 6.63
CA ILE A 5 -20.67 19.76 6.27
C ILE A 5 -20.62 20.55 4.98
N GLU A 6 -20.16 21.82 5.07
CA GLU A 6 -19.93 22.67 3.91
C GLU A 6 -18.95 21.98 2.94
N ASN A 7 -19.09 22.26 1.66
CA ASN A 7 -18.15 21.82 0.63
C ASN A 7 -16.73 22.21 1.03
N THR A 8 -15.91 21.22 1.34
CA THR A 8 -14.54 21.44 1.82
C THR A 8 -13.55 20.93 0.78
N VAL A 9 -12.54 21.74 0.48
CA VAL A 9 -11.40 21.34 -0.37
C VAL A 9 -10.19 21.07 0.53
N ILE A 10 -9.67 19.85 0.46
CA ILE A 10 -8.49 19.43 1.24
C ILE A 10 -7.34 19.21 0.25
N GLU A 11 -6.26 19.95 0.43
CA GLU A 11 -5.06 19.83 -0.38
C GLU A 11 -3.99 18.97 0.29
N ASN A 12 -3.03 18.48 -0.51
CA ASN A 12 -1.92 17.66 -0.06
C ASN A 12 -2.35 16.39 0.68
N VAL A 13 -3.43 15.78 0.23
CA VAL A 13 -3.91 14.51 0.77
C VAL A 13 -3.02 13.38 0.26
N VAL A 14 -2.62 12.50 1.17
CA VAL A 14 -1.80 11.32 0.86
C VAL A 14 -2.68 10.17 0.38
N CYS A 15 -2.32 9.59 -0.77
CA CYS A 15 -2.93 8.37 -1.27
C CYS A 15 -2.23 7.15 -0.68
N THR A 16 -2.98 6.27 -0.06
CA THR A 16 -2.47 5.06 0.60
C THR A 16 -2.65 3.78 -0.21
N PHE A 17 -3.05 3.90 -1.50
CA PHE A 17 -3.33 2.72 -2.34
C PHE A 17 -2.06 1.89 -2.63
N CYS A 18 -0.96 2.54 -2.96
CA CYS A 18 0.29 1.85 -3.32
C CYS A 18 1.52 2.57 -2.76
N GLY A 19 2.68 1.95 -2.87
CA GLY A 19 3.96 2.46 -2.36
C GLY A 19 4.46 3.79 -2.96
N CYS A 20 3.77 4.34 -3.96
CA CYS A 20 4.06 5.71 -4.43
C CYS A 20 3.69 6.78 -3.41
N LEU A 21 2.74 6.50 -2.48
CA LEU A 21 2.29 7.40 -1.43
C LEU A 21 2.16 8.85 -1.93
N CYS A 22 1.44 9.02 -3.05
CA CYS A 22 1.29 10.35 -3.67
C CYS A 22 0.67 11.31 -2.67
N ASP A 23 1.33 12.42 -2.39
CA ASP A 23 1.03 13.40 -1.34
C ASP A 23 0.50 14.75 -1.87
N ASP A 24 0.15 14.78 -3.16
CA ASP A 24 -0.28 15.97 -3.88
C ASP A 24 -1.75 15.94 -4.31
N LEU A 25 -2.54 15.03 -3.73
CA LEU A 25 -3.95 14.91 -4.08
C LEU A 25 -4.75 16.10 -3.54
N VAL A 26 -5.76 16.49 -4.30
CA VAL A 26 -6.76 17.47 -3.86
C VAL A 26 -8.12 16.79 -3.83
N VAL A 27 -8.73 16.78 -2.66
CA VAL A 27 -10.02 16.12 -2.39
C VAL A 27 -11.07 17.20 -2.14
N GLU A 28 -12.15 17.17 -2.90
CA GLU A 28 -13.34 17.97 -2.66
C GLU A 28 -14.38 17.07 -1.96
N VAL A 29 -14.82 17.48 -0.79
CA VAL A 29 -15.78 16.74 0.04
C VAL A 29 -17.10 17.50 0.04
N ASP A 30 -18.19 16.79 -0.21
CA ASP A 30 -19.56 17.30 -0.14
C ASP A 30 -20.43 16.31 0.66
N GLY A 31 -21.15 16.79 1.65
CA GLY A 31 -22.02 15.96 2.48
C GLY A 31 -21.30 14.80 3.18
N GLY A 32 -20.00 14.96 3.50
CA GLY A 32 -19.18 13.91 4.10
C GLY A 32 -18.67 12.84 3.12
N ARG A 33 -18.90 13.01 1.82
CA ARG A 33 -18.42 12.10 0.77
C ARG A 33 -17.42 12.78 -0.16
N VAL A 34 -16.53 11.99 -0.75
CA VAL A 34 -15.61 12.49 -1.76
C VAL A 34 -16.38 12.79 -3.06
N ALA A 35 -16.58 14.06 -3.34
CA ALA A 35 -17.27 14.53 -4.55
C ALA A 35 -16.34 14.59 -5.76
N LYS A 36 -15.08 15.01 -5.55
CA LYS A 36 -14.09 15.12 -6.63
C LYS A 36 -12.69 14.89 -6.13
N LEU A 37 -11.87 14.24 -6.97
CA LEU A 37 -10.47 13.97 -6.71
C LEU A 37 -9.61 14.46 -7.87
N ARG A 38 -8.62 15.30 -7.57
CA ARG A 38 -7.64 15.79 -8.53
C ARG A 38 -6.25 15.21 -8.25
N ARG A 39 -5.41 15.12 -9.28
CA ARG A 39 -4.03 14.60 -9.25
C ARG A 39 -3.91 13.13 -8.81
N ALA A 40 -4.99 12.35 -8.92
CA ALA A 40 -5.00 10.92 -8.66
C ALA A 40 -4.93 10.10 -9.96
N CYS A 41 -4.29 8.94 -9.88
CA CYS A 41 -4.36 7.92 -10.93
C CYS A 41 -5.69 7.15 -10.89
N SER A 42 -5.90 6.25 -11.85
CA SER A 42 -7.10 5.39 -11.89
C SER A 42 -7.33 4.61 -10.59
N ASN A 43 -6.27 3.99 -10.06
CA ASN A 43 -6.35 3.18 -8.84
C ASN A 43 -6.70 4.02 -7.61
N GLY A 44 -6.05 5.19 -7.45
CA GLY A 44 -6.38 6.13 -6.38
C GLY A 44 -7.81 6.66 -6.50
N ARG A 45 -8.28 6.95 -7.73
CA ARG A 45 -9.68 7.38 -7.94
C ARG A 45 -10.66 6.28 -7.52
N GLY A 46 -10.39 5.03 -7.87
CA GLY A 46 -11.21 3.89 -7.45
C GLY A 46 -11.29 3.78 -5.93
N LEU A 47 -10.15 3.86 -5.23
CA LEU A 47 -10.12 3.81 -3.76
C LEU A 47 -11.00 4.90 -3.12
N PHE A 48 -10.81 6.16 -3.53
CA PHE A 48 -11.54 7.28 -2.94
C PHE A 48 -13.02 7.33 -3.34
N ALA A 49 -13.37 6.88 -4.55
CA ALA A 49 -14.77 6.84 -5.02
C ALA A 49 -15.62 5.83 -4.25
N HIS A 50 -15.00 4.75 -3.75
CA HIS A 50 -15.68 3.70 -3.00
C HIS A 50 -15.50 3.85 -1.48
N TYR A 51 -14.95 4.97 -1.03
CA TYR A 51 -14.83 5.23 0.40
C TYR A 51 -16.23 5.40 1.01
N ASP A 52 -16.58 4.50 1.92
CA ASP A 52 -17.77 4.59 2.74
C ASP A 52 -17.34 4.81 4.20
N PRO A 53 -17.72 5.92 4.83
CA PRO A 53 -17.41 6.17 6.24
C PRO A 53 -18.22 5.28 7.19
N ALA A 54 -19.25 4.58 6.71
CA ALA A 54 -20.01 3.66 7.55
C ALA A 54 -19.12 2.48 7.97
N PRO A 55 -19.00 2.19 9.27
CA PRO A 55 -18.23 1.04 9.72
C PRO A 55 -18.90 -0.25 9.27
N VAL A 56 -18.11 -1.16 8.74
CA VAL A 56 -18.56 -2.52 8.44
C VAL A 56 -18.90 -3.21 9.76
N GLN A 57 -20.08 -3.81 9.83
CA GLN A 57 -20.47 -4.58 10.99
C GLN A 57 -19.77 -5.94 10.98
N PRO A 58 -19.24 -6.40 12.12
CA PRO A 58 -18.68 -7.75 12.20
C PRO A 58 -19.77 -8.80 12.05
N THR A 59 -19.37 -9.97 11.55
CA THR A 59 -20.27 -11.12 11.40
C THR A 59 -19.70 -12.35 12.09
N VAL A 60 -20.58 -13.17 12.67
CA VAL A 60 -20.29 -14.50 13.18
C VAL A 60 -21.27 -15.46 12.54
N ASP A 61 -20.75 -16.50 11.89
CA ASP A 61 -21.56 -17.48 11.13
C ASP A 61 -22.54 -16.82 10.13
N GLY A 62 -22.08 -15.73 9.46
CA GLY A 62 -22.89 -15.00 8.49
C GLY A 62 -23.94 -14.07 9.09
N ARG A 63 -24.05 -13.98 10.40
CA ARG A 63 -24.98 -13.10 11.12
C ARG A 63 -24.26 -11.85 11.63
N GLU A 64 -24.80 -10.68 11.38
CA GLU A 64 -24.26 -9.43 11.96
C GLU A 64 -24.34 -9.46 13.49
N VAL A 65 -23.24 -9.07 14.13
CA VAL A 65 -23.10 -9.05 15.58
C VAL A 65 -22.43 -7.75 16.06
N GLY A 66 -22.52 -7.46 17.34
CA GLY A 66 -21.76 -6.37 17.95
C GLY A 66 -20.28 -6.68 18.09
N TRP A 67 -19.44 -5.64 18.18
CA TRP A 67 -17.99 -5.77 18.35
C TRP A 67 -17.59 -6.66 19.54
N GLN A 68 -18.27 -6.54 20.66
CA GLN A 68 -17.97 -7.32 21.86
C GLN A 68 -18.23 -8.82 21.63
N GLU A 69 -19.34 -9.17 20.97
CA GLU A 69 -19.67 -10.54 20.63
C GLU A 69 -18.64 -11.12 19.64
N ALA A 70 -18.28 -10.37 18.60
CA ALA A 70 -17.28 -10.80 17.62
C ALA A 70 -15.91 -11.04 18.26
N VAL A 71 -15.46 -10.15 19.13
CA VAL A 71 -14.17 -10.29 19.84
C VAL A 71 -14.21 -11.47 20.82
N ALA A 72 -15.32 -11.67 21.52
CA ALA A 72 -15.47 -12.81 22.43
C ALA A 72 -15.44 -14.14 21.69
N GLU A 73 -16.11 -14.23 20.53
CA GLU A 73 -16.08 -15.43 19.71
C GLU A 73 -14.70 -15.68 19.09
N ALA A 74 -14.03 -14.66 18.60
CA ALA A 74 -12.66 -14.78 18.11
C ALA A 74 -11.70 -15.26 19.22
N ALA A 75 -11.83 -14.71 20.43
CA ALA A 75 -11.03 -15.14 21.58
C ALA A 75 -11.32 -16.62 21.95
N ARG A 76 -12.58 -17.03 21.93
CA ARG A 76 -12.97 -18.44 22.17
C ARG A 76 -12.36 -19.39 21.15
N ILE A 77 -12.42 -19.04 19.86
CA ILE A 77 -11.84 -19.85 18.79
C ILE A 77 -10.33 -19.99 18.98
N LEU A 78 -9.65 -18.90 19.28
CA LEU A 78 -8.20 -18.90 19.49
C LEU A 78 -7.80 -19.71 20.73
N ASP A 79 -8.56 -19.59 21.83
CA ASP A 79 -8.30 -20.32 23.08
C ASP A 79 -8.50 -21.83 22.95
N GLN A 80 -9.41 -22.25 22.06
CA GLN A 80 -9.71 -23.66 21.80
C GLN A 80 -8.85 -24.29 20.71
N ALA A 81 -8.03 -23.49 20.01
CA ALA A 81 -7.20 -23.99 18.91
C ALA A 81 -5.94 -24.70 19.47
N ASP A 82 -5.68 -25.91 19.02
CA ASP A 82 -4.48 -26.67 19.40
C ASP A 82 -3.18 -26.06 18.85
N CYS A 83 -3.26 -25.42 17.68
CA CYS A 83 -2.11 -24.84 17.01
C CYS A 83 -2.51 -23.60 16.20
N PRO A 84 -2.81 -22.49 16.85
CA PRO A 84 -3.21 -21.28 16.16
C PRO A 84 -2.04 -20.65 15.39
N LEU A 85 -2.34 -20.06 14.23
CA LEU A 85 -1.40 -19.30 13.40
C LEU A 85 -1.84 -17.86 13.29
N ILE A 86 -0.97 -16.92 13.64
CA ILE A 86 -1.13 -15.50 13.34
C ILE A 86 -0.27 -15.19 12.12
N TYR A 87 -0.93 -14.91 10.98
CA TYR A 87 -0.27 -14.71 9.70
C TYR A 87 -0.57 -13.34 9.08
N GLY A 88 0.46 -12.70 8.51
CA GLY A 88 0.29 -11.47 7.74
C GLY A 88 0.95 -10.25 8.37
N LEU A 89 0.17 -9.23 8.70
CA LEU A 89 0.58 -7.98 9.38
C LEU A 89 1.53 -7.09 8.57
N SER A 90 1.80 -7.39 7.30
CA SER A 90 2.55 -6.48 6.45
C SER A 90 1.73 -5.20 6.21
N SER A 91 2.37 -4.05 6.12
CA SER A 91 1.71 -2.74 5.98
C SER A 91 0.75 -2.37 7.13
N THR A 92 0.93 -2.98 8.30
CA THR A 92 0.16 -2.71 9.51
C THR A 92 0.99 -1.84 10.46
N ALA A 93 0.34 -1.01 11.27
CA ALA A 93 1.00 -0.18 12.25
C ALA A 93 1.78 -1.02 13.28
N SER A 94 2.95 -0.54 13.71
CA SER A 94 3.85 -1.25 14.62
C SER A 94 3.19 -1.60 15.97
N GLU A 95 2.24 -0.77 16.42
CA GLU A 95 1.46 -1.02 17.64
C GLU A 95 0.58 -2.26 17.50
N ALA A 96 -0.06 -2.44 16.35
CA ALA A 96 -0.88 -3.62 16.04
C ALA A 96 0.00 -4.88 15.94
N GLN A 97 1.16 -4.79 15.26
CA GLN A 97 2.13 -5.89 15.18
C GLN A 97 2.60 -6.32 16.56
N ARG A 98 2.93 -5.37 17.44
CA ARG A 98 3.35 -5.66 18.83
C ARG A 98 2.25 -6.38 19.60
N LYS A 99 0.97 -6.00 19.43
CA LYS A 99 -0.16 -6.69 20.06
C LYS A 99 -0.37 -8.10 19.52
N ALA A 100 -0.16 -8.31 18.22
CA ALA A 100 -0.24 -9.62 17.60
C ALA A 100 0.85 -10.57 18.10
N ILE A 101 2.08 -10.08 18.26
CA ILE A 101 3.19 -10.87 18.86
C ILE A 101 2.85 -11.24 20.31
N ALA A 102 2.38 -10.29 21.13
CA ALA A 102 2.01 -10.57 22.51
C ALA A 102 0.84 -11.56 22.60
N LEU A 103 -0.09 -11.54 21.64
CA LEU A 103 -1.17 -12.53 21.55
C LEU A 103 -0.61 -13.91 21.19
N ALA A 104 0.31 -13.99 20.23
CA ALA A 104 0.98 -15.24 19.86
C ALA A 104 1.72 -15.86 21.06
N ASP A 105 2.49 -15.06 21.79
CA ASP A 105 3.19 -15.52 22.99
C ASP A 105 2.24 -16.07 24.05
N LYS A 106 1.12 -15.38 24.27
CA LYS A 106 0.10 -15.78 25.24
C LYS A 106 -0.57 -17.12 24.90
N LEU A 107 -0.79 -17.36 23.60
CA LEU A 107 -1.49 -18.55 23.11
C LEU A 107 -0.54 -19.72 22.78
N GLY A 108 0.77 -19.50 22.78
CA GLY A 108 1.72 -20.45 22.21
C GLY A 108 1.53 -20.62 20.69
N ALA A 109 1.04 -19.59 20.03
CA ALA A 109 0.71 -19.62 18.60
C ALA A 109 1.95 -19.51 17.73
N MET A 110 1.89 -20.11 16.55
CA MET A 110 2.83 -19.80 15.48
C MET A 110 2.58 -18.39 14.97
N ILE A 111 3.65 -17.70 14.62
CA ILE A 111 3.56 -16.39 13.95
C ILE A 111 4.39 -16.42 12.68
N ASP A 112 3.82 -15.96 11.59
CA ASP A 112 4.52 -15.82 10.34
C ASP A 112 4.06 -14.53 9.62
N THR A 113 4.98 -13.95 8.88
CA THR A 113 4.71 -12.74 8.12
C THR A 113 4.67 -13.06 6.63
N THR A 114 4.15 -12.14 5.83
CA THR A 114 4.25 -12.26 4.37
C THR A 114 5.71 -12.30 3.89
N SER A 115 6.67 -11.94 4.74
CA SER A 115 8.10 -11.99 4.42
C SER A 115 8.59 -13.41 4.14
N SER A 116 8.05 -14.45 4.78
CA SER A 116 8.49 -15.83 4.56
C SER A 116 8.31 -16.28 3.11
N VAL A 117 7.20 -15.93 2.47
CA VAL A 117 6.92 -16.25 1.05
C VAL A 117 7.33 -15.16 0.07
N CYS A 118 7.53 -13.93 0.52
CA CYS A 118 7.84 -12.77 -0.32
C CYS A 118 9.31 -12.35 -0.20
N HIS A 119 9.78 -12.05 1.02
CA HIS A 119 11.11 -11.49 1.28
C HIS A 119 12.10 -12.50 1.91
N GLY A 120 11.71 -13.73 2.16
CA GLY A 120 12.61 -14.76 2.65
C GLY A 120 13.86 -14.96 1.77
N PRO A 121 13.69 -15.15 0.44
CA PRO A 121 14.83 -15.21 -0.49
C PRO A 121 15.65 -13.91 -0.52
N THR A 122 15.00 -12.75 -0.45
CA THR A 122 15.68 -11.44 -0.36
C THR A 122 16.52 -11.36 0.90
N GLY A 123 15.98 -11.77 2.05
CA GLY A 123 16.72 -11.79 3.32
C GLY A 123 17.98 -12.64 3.27
N LEU A 124 17.92 -13.80 2.61
CA LEU A 124 19.09 -14.65 2.39
C LEU A 124 20.13 -13.99 1.46
N ALA A 125 19.66 -13.36 0.38
CA ALA A 125 20.53 -12.62 -0.54
C ALA A 125 21.20 -11.42 0.16
N MET A 126 20.44 -10.69 0.98
CA MET A 126 20.97 -9.56 1.75
C MET A 126 22.11 -9.96 2.69
N GLN A 127 22.05 -11.13 3.30
CA GLN A 127 23.12 -11.65 4.15
C GLN A 127 24.40 -11.95 3.39
N ALA A 128 24.28 -12.31 2.11
CA ALA A 128 25.41 -12.65 1.25
C ALA A 128 26.05 -11.44 0.55
N VAL A 129 25.23 -10.53 0.04
CA VAL A 129 25.69 -9.45 -0.88
C VAL A 129 25.21 -8.05 -0.49
N GLY A 130 24.40 -7.93 0.56
CA GLY A 130 23.75 -6.67 0.94
C GLY A 130 22.59 -6.30 0.03
N GLU A 131 21.95 -5.20 0.35
CA GLU A 131 20.84 -4.60 -0.44
C GLU A 131 20.97 -3.09 -0.43
N PRO A 132 21.64 -2.49 -1.42
CA PRO A 132 21.62 -1.04 -1.55
C PRO A 132 20.21 -0.59 -1.96
N THR A 133 19.66 0.37 -1.22
CA THR A 133 18.34 0.94 -1.45
C THR A 133 18.42 2.43 -1.69
N CYS A 134 17.34 3.01 -2.24
CA CYS A 134 17.22 4.44 -2.44
C CYS A 134 15.76 4.89 -2.24
N THR A 135 15.60 6.18 -2.05
CA THR A 135 14.28 6.80 -2.01
C THR A 135 13.74 7.08 -3.41
N LEU A 136 12.42 7.20 -3.54
CA LEU A 136 11.80 7.65 -4.81
C LEU A 136 12.29 9.05 -5.23
N GLY A 137 12.64 9.90 -4.26
CA GLY A 137 13.25 11.20 -4.52
C GLY A 137 14.63 11.09 -5.16
N GLU A 138 15.44 10.12 -4.75
CA GLU A 138 16.74 9.84 -5.36
C GLU A 138 16.58 9.28 -6.77
N VAL A 139 15.65 8.34 -6.98
CA VAL A 139 15.32 7.85 -8.34
C VAL A 139 14.97 9.03 -9.25
N ARG A 140 14.09 9.90 -8.81
CA ARG A 140 13.69 11.09 -9.56
C ARG A 140 14.87 11.99 -9.92
N ASN A 141 15.73 12.26 -8.95
CA ASN A 141 16.76 13.30 -9.10
C ASN A 141 18.07 12.80 -9.70
N ARG A 142 18.37 11.49 -9.60
CA ARG A 142 19.71 10.96 -9.93
C ARG A 142 19.72 9.82 -10.93
N ALA A 143 18.65 8.99 -11.01
CA ALA A 143 18.68 7.81 -11.88
C ALA A 143 18.57 8.21 -13.36
N ASP A 144 19.60 7.93 -14.13
CA ASP A 144 19.66 8.04 -15.58
C ASP A 144 19.43 6.68 -16.29
N LEU A 145 19.63 5.57 -15.57
CA LEU A 145 19.26 4.21 -15.95
C LEU A 145 18.26 3.65 -14.95
N VAL A 146 17.11 3.21 -15.44
CA VAL A 146 16.07 2.56 -14.62
C VAL A 146 15.73 1.21 -15.23
N ILE A 147 15.88 0.15 -14.46
CA ILE A 147 15.54 -1.21 -14.85
C ILE A 147 14.34 -1.69 -14.04
N PHE A 148 13.25 -1.99 -14.69
CA PHE A 148 12.08 -2.65 -14.10
C PHE A 148 12.18 -4.15 -14.36
N TRP A 149 12.41 -4.93 -13.31
CA TRP A 149 12.61 -6.36 -13.40
C TRP A 149 11.46 -7.13 -12.78
N GLY A 150 10.69 -7.86 -13.59
CA GLY A 150 9.56 -8.66 -13.12
C GLY A 150 8.47 -7.85 -12.43
N CYS A 151 8.25 -6.59 -12.86
CA CYS A 151 7.23 -5.73 -12.27
C CYS A 151 6.56 -4.83 -13.31
N ASN A 152 5.29 -4.54 -13.09
CA ASN A 152 4.47 -3.74 -13.99
C ASN A 152 3.96 -2.44 -13.32
N PRO A 153 4.84 -1.46 -13.03
CA PRO A 153 4.44 -0.23 -12.37
C PRO A 153 3.47 0.64 -13.18
N ALA A 154 3.41 0.49 -14.51
CA ALA A 154 2.42 1.21 -15.32
C ALA A 154 0.97 0.90 -14.89
N GLU A 155 0.72 -0.28 -14.33
CA GLU A 155 -0.60 -0.71 -13.86
C GLU A 155 -0.71 -0.71 -12.33
N SER A 156 0.29 -1.22 -11.63
CA SER A 156 0.26 -1.34 -10.16
C SER A 156 0.57 -0.02 -9.45
N HIS A 157 1.47 0.78 -10.01
CA HIS A 157 2.00 2.03 -9.44
C HIS A 157 1.94 3.15 -10.49
N VAL A 158 0.76 3.42 -11.02
CA VAL A 158 0.54 4.22 -12.25
C VAL A 158 1.31 5.55 -12.28
N ARG A 159 1.44 6.23 -11.13
CA ARG A 159 2.18 7.50 -11.06
C ARG A 159 3.69 7.33 -10.86
N HIS A 160 4.21 6.11 -10.77
CA HIS A 160 5.65 5.89 -10.61
C HIS A 160 6.43 6.44 -11.81
N PHE A 161 5.98 6.16 -13.03
CA PHE A 161 6.60 6.66 -14.24
C PHE A 161 6.53 8.19 -14.35
N SER A 162 5.38 8.77 -14.05
CA SER A 162 5.14 10.20 -14.22
C SER A 162 5.73 11.06 -13.11
N ARG A 163 5.91 10.53 -11.89
CA ARG A 163 6.41 11.29 -10.73
C ARG A 163 7.86 11.02 -10.39
N TYR A 164 8.35 9.80 -10.58
CA TYR A 164 9.63 9.41 -9.98
C TYR A 164 10.64 8.85 -10.97
N SER A 165 10.28 7.91 -11.84
CA SER A 165 11.29 7.10 -12.52
C SER A 165 11.53 7.44 -13.99
N VAL A 166 10.54 7.84 -14.76
CA VAL A 166 10.70 7.99 -16.22
C VAL A 166 10.54 9.43 -16.68
N MET A 167 9.39 10.04 -16.43
CA MET A 167 9.04 11.33 -17.02
C MET A 167 9.65 12.56 -16.31
N PRO A 168 9.81 12.57 -14.96
CA PRO A 168 10.12 13.82 -14.27
C PRO A 168 11.54 14.29 -14.55
N LYS A 169 11.69 15.60 -14.60
CA LYS A 169 13.01 16.24 -14.56
C LYS A 169 13.64 16.04 -13.19
N GLY A 170 14.94 15.84 -13.16
CA GLY A 170 15.76 15.66 -11.96
C GLY A 170 17.06 16.45 -12.04
N MET A 171 17.84 16.37 -10.98
CA MET A 171 19.12 17.10 -10.88
C MET A 171 20.13 16.67 -11.97
N THR A 172 20.23 15.37 -12.23
CA THR A 172 21.13 14.81 -13.24
C THR A 172 20.42 14.51 -14.57
N THR A 173 19.10 14.68 -14.60
CA THR A 173 18.26 14.39 -15.77
C THR A 173 17.35 15.59 -16.09
N PRO A 174 17.92 16.76 -16.45
CA PRO A 174 17.17 18.00 -16.61
C PRO A 174 16.14 17.97 -17.75
N ASN A 175 16.26 17.05 -18.71
CA ASN A 175 15.31 16.88 -19.80
C ASN A 175 14.32 15.73 -19.55
N GLY A 176 14.33 15.14 -18.35
CA GLY A 176 13.43 14.06 -17.95
C GLY A 176 13.67 12.77 -18.74
N LYS A 177 12.61 12.22 -19.39
CA LYS A 177 12.70 10.97 -20.17
C LYS A 177 13.84 10.95 -21.20
N ARG A 178 14.20 12.08 -21.76
CA ARG A 178 15.25 12.14 -22.80
C ARG A 178 16.65 11.84 -22.25
N ASP A 179 16.88 12.06 -20.99
CA ASP A 179 18.14 11.82 -20.30
C ASP A 179 18.18 10.45 -19.61
N ARG A 180 17.13 9.61 -19.80
CA ARG A 180 17.00 8.34 -19.10
C ARG A 180 16.97 7.16 -20.09
N THR A 181 17.70 6.15 -19.73
CA THR A 181 17.54 4.81 -20.33
C THR A 181 16.59 4.02 -19.44
N VAL A 182 15.54 3.46 -20.04
CA VAL A 182 14.55 2.63 -19.33
C VAL A 182 14.58 1.25 -19.93
N VAL A 183 14.80 0.24 -19.08
CA VAL A 183 14.80 -1.18 -19.44
C VAL A 183 13.68 -1.87 -18.69
N VAL A 184 12.91 -2.69 -19.36
CA VAL A 184 11.87 -3.53 -18.74
C VAL A 184 12.17 -4.98 -19.05
N VAL A 185 12.31 -5.81 -18.02
CA VAL A 185 12.48 -7.25 -18.12
C VAL A 185 11.23 -7.90 -17.53
N ASP A 186 10.47 -8.59 -18.37
CA ASP A 186 9.23 -9.23 -17.97
C ASP A 186 9.01 -10.52 -18.79
N VAL A 187 8.13 -11.39 -18.32
CA VAL A 187 7.79 -12.66 -18.99
C VAL A 187 6.71 -12.48 -20.06
N ASP A 188 5.90 -11.43 -19.93
CA ASP A 188 4.81 -11.09 -20.84
C ASP A 188 4.81 -9.60 -21.22
N PRO A 189 4.23 -9.25 -22.37
CA PRO A 189 3.99 -7.85 -22.73
C PRO A 189 3.00 -7.19 -21.77
N THR A 190 3.44 -6.19 -21.00
CA THR A 190 2.67 -5.46 -20.02
C THR A 190 2.52 -3.98 -20.40
N GLY A 191 1.74 -3.21 -19.60
CA GLY A 191 1.68 -1.76 -19.73
C GLY A 191 3.05 -1.10 -19.60
N SER A 192 3.94 -1.66 -18.78
CA SER A 192 5.30 -1.16 -18.56
C SER A 192 6.23 -1.44 -19.74
N THR A 193 6.08 -2.58 -20.45
CA THR A 193 6.91 -2.91 -21.62
C THR A 193 6.61 -2.06 -22.84
N ARG A 194 5.47 -1.33 -22.81
CA ARG A 194 5.02 -0.43 -23.90
C ARG A 194 5.29 1.05 -23.62
N ALA A 195 5.83 1.41 -22.46
CA ALA A 195 5.96 2.79 -21.96
C ALA A 195 7.17 3.59 -22.53
#